data_0fba3af0c2b800edac5774ceb9381f38
#
_entry.id   0fba3af0c2b800edac5774ceb9381f38
#
_cell.length_a   1.000
_cell.length_b   1.000
_cell.length_c   1.000
_cell.angle_alpha   90.00
_cell.angle_beta   90.00
_cell.angle_gamma   90.00
#
_symmetry.space_group_name_H-M   'P 1'
#
loop_
_entity.id
_entity.type
_entity.pdbx_description
1 polymer ?
#
loop_
_entity_poly.entity_id
_entity_poly.type
_entity_poly.pdbx_seq_one_letter_code
_entity_poly.pdbx_strand_id
1 'polypeptide(L)'
;MFKYDKKLPYPIDIKNKDLKMAKYIITQFGGANGEIAAALRYYSQKFSMPTEEGKALLNDIATEELGHSEMIAAMVSQLMNGASVKELEDAGLCSQYTEHGYGIYPNDSNGVPFTASYIASMGDPIANLVEDMAAEQKARAVYEHLIDLADDEDVIQPLLFLRQREIVHFNRFKELYEKYLSQGY
;
A
#
# COMPACT_ATOMS: atom_id res chain seq x y z
N MET A 1 -11.00 8.41 -23.39
CA MET A 1 -10.12 7.23 -23.60
C MET A 1 -9.31 7.04 -22.33
N PHE A 2 -9.35 5.86 -21.71
CA PHE A 2 -8.55 5.53 -20.54
C PHE A 2 -7.07 5.57 -20.92
N LYS A 3 -6.27 6.29 -20.12
CA LYS A 3 -4.81 6.35 -20.26
C LYS A 3 -4.21 5.78 -18.99
N TYR A 4 -3.34 4.79 -19.17
CA TYR A 4 -2.58 4.16 -18.10
C TYR A 4 -1.09 4.33 -18.41
N ASP A 5 -0.34 4.89 -17.50
CA ASP A 5 1.12 4.92 -17.63
C ASP A 5 1.66 3.55 -17.16
N LYS A 6 2.31 2.84 -18.08
CA LYS A 6 2.87 1.50 -17.82
C LYS A 6 4.22 1.53 -17.10
N LYS A 7 4.59 2.67 -16.53
CA LYS A 7 5.80 2.83 -15.72
C LYS A 7 5.40 2.86 -14.25
N LEU A 8 6.22 2.18 -13.44
CA LEU A 8 6.09 2.31 -11.99
C LEU A 8 6.34 3.77 -11.57
N PRO A 9 5.66 4.28 -10.53
CA PRO A 9 5.88 5.63 -9.99
C PRO A 9 7.34 5.88 -9.59
N TYR A 10 8.03 4.83 -9.11
CA TYR A 10 9.46 4.81 -8.84
C TYR A 10 10.06 3.52 -9.42
N PRO A 11 11.27 3.55 -10.03
CA PRO A 11 11.90 2.34 -10.59
C PRO A 11 12.25 1.34 -9.50
N ILE A 12 11.97 0.06 -9.76
CA ILE A 12 12.31 -1.06 -8.88
C ILE A 12 13.31 -1.95 -9.61
N ASP A 13 14.52 -2.09 -9.07
CA ASP A 13 15.62 -2.86 -9.68
C ASP A 13 16.48 -3.52 -8.60
N ILE A 14 15.86 -4.41 -7.80
CA ILE A 14 16.51 -5.12 -6.69
C ILE A 14 17.35 -6.27 -7.26
N LYS A 15 18.63 -6.30 -6.92
CA LYS A 15 19.61 -7.26 -7.45
C LYS A 15 19.73 -8.51 -6.57
N ASN A 16 19.55 -8.35 -5.27
CA ASN A 16 19.82 -9.39 -4.31
C ASN A 16 18.53 -10.05 -3.84
N LYS A 17 18.52 -11.38 -3.85
CA LYS A 17 17.42 -12.17 -3.27
C LYS A 17 17.42 -12.01 -1.75
N ASP A 18 16.26 -11.66 -1.18
CA ASP A 18 16.03 -11.64 0.26
C ASP A 18 14.58 -12.06 0.58
N LEU A 19 14.41 -13.33 0.90
CA LEU A 19 13.11 -13.93 1.21
C LEU A 19 12.52 -13.43 2.53
N LYS A 20 13.38 -13.00 3.46
CA LYS A 20 12.94 -12.42 4.74
C LYS A 20 12.31 -11.05 4.51
N MET A 21 12.96 -10.20 3.73
CA MET A 21 12.41 -8.90 3.36
C MET A 21 11.17 -9.04 2.48
N ALA A 22 11.15 -9.99 1.52
CA ALA A 22 9.95 -10.28 0.73
C ALA A 22 8.75 -10.58 1.61
N LYS A 23 8.94 -11.42 2.66
CA LYS A 23 7.91 -11.78 3.62
C LYS A 23 7.42 -10.59 4.45
N TYR A 24 8.29 -9.63 4.76
CA TYR A 24 7.90 -8.44 5.52
C TYR A 24 7.19 -7.41 4.63
N ILE A 25 7.74 -7.14 3.45
CA ILE A 25 7.24 -6.11 2.53
C ILE A 25 5.85 -6.45 2.01
N ILE A 26 5.50 -7.74 1.85
CA ILE A 26 4.18 -8.15 1.36
C ILE A 26 3.01 -7.63 2.22
N THR A 27 3.28 -7.28 3.49
CA THR A 27 2.27 -6.67 4.37
C THR A 27 1.73 -5.34 3.80
N GLN A 28 2.56 -4.60 3.06
CA GLN A 28 2.13 -3.38 2.36
C GLN A 28 1.36 -3.68 1.06
N PHE A 29 1.35 -4.92 0.59
CA PHE A 29 0.49 -5.32 -0.51
C PHE A 29 -0.93 -5.64 -0.03
N GLY A 30 -1.09 -6.62 0.88
CA GLY A 30 -2.40 -7.15 1.25
C GLY A 30 -2.78 -7.01 2.73
N GLY A 31 -1.96 -6.37 3.55
CA GLY A 31 -2.29 -6.12 4.97
C GLY A 31 -3.31 -5.01 5.17
N ALA A 32 -3.80 -4.89 6.41
CA ALA A 32 -4.83 -3.91 6.79
C ALA A 32 -4.42 -2.45 6.58
N ASN A 33 -3.12 -2.17 6.63
CA ASN A 33 -2.54 -0.85 6.41
C ASN A 33 -1.74 -0.79 5.09
N GLY A 34 -1.97 -1.75 4.18
CA GLY A 34 -1.29 -1.83 2.90
C GLY A 34 -2.04 -1.10 1.79
N GLU A 35 -1.38 -0.98 0.65
CA GLU A 35 -1.79 -0.17 -0.51
C GLU A 35 -3.15 -0.57 -1.11
N ILE A 36 -3.46 -1.88 -1.18
CA ILE A 36 -4.77 -2.33 -1.67
C ILE A 36 -5.89 -1.87 -0.72
N ALA A 37 -5.68 -1.95 0.61
CA ALA A 37 -6.65 -1.51 1.59
C ALA A 37 -6.89 0.00 1.49
N ALA A 38 -5.82 0.79 1.31
CA ALA A 38 -5.87 2.23 1.11
C ALA A 38 -6.62 2.58 -0.17
N ALA A 39 -6.22 2.01 -1.31
CA ALA A 39 -6.85 2.24 -2.61
C ALA A 39 -8.37 1.99 -2.57
N LEU A 40 -8.78 0.82 -2.08
CA LEU A 40 -10.20 0.45 -2.04
C LEU A 40 -11.00 1.25 -1.00
N ARG A 41 -10.38 1.67 0.10
CA ARG A 41 -10.97 2.58 1.09
C ARG A 41 -11.33 3.91 0.45
N TYR A 42 -10.37 4.60 -0.12
CA TYR A 42 -10.56 5.92 -0.74
C TYR A 42 -11.50 5.85 -1.94
N TYR A 43 -11.40 4.81 -2.75
CA TYR A 43 -12.31 4.58 -3.85
C TYR A 43 -13.77 4.39 -3.37
N SER A 44 -13.98 3.65 -2.28
CA SER A 44 -15.32 3.43 -1.71
C SER A 44 -15.90 4.70 -1.09
N GLN A 45 -15.10 5.46 -0.36
CA GLN A 45 -15.50 6.69 0.32
C GLN A 45 -15.79 7.84 -0.65
N LYS A 46 -15.15 7.86 -1.83
CA LYS A 46 -15.31 8.87 -2.86
C LYS A 46 -16.78 9.19 -3.15
N PHE A 47 -17.64 8.17 -3.19
CA PHE A 47 -19.05 8.34 -3.57
C PHE A 47 -19.90 9.04 -2.50
N SER A 48 -19.42 9.14 -1.27
CA SER A 48 -20.06 9.87 -0.17
C SER A 48 -19.50 11.28 0.05
N MET A 49 -18.47 11.69 -0.71
CA MET A 49 -17.92 13.04 -0.60
C MET A 49 -18.90 14.10 -1.13
N PRO A 50 -19.15 15.19 -0.38
CA PRO A 50 -20.17 16.18 -0.72
C PRO A 50 -19.79 17.09 -1.87
N THR A 51 -18.49 17.18 -2.20
CA THR A 51 -18.00 18.09 -3.26
C THR A 51 -17.28 17.32 -4.37
N GLU A 52 -17.30 17.86 -5.58
CA GLU A 52 -16.54 17.30 -6.71
C GLU A 52 -15.02 17.33 -6.46
N GLU A 53 -14.54 18.34 -5.71
CA GLU A 53 -13.14 18.41 -5.29
C GLU A 53 -12.77 17.23 -4.37
N GLY A 54 -13.60 16.93 -3.37
CA GLY A 54 -13.39 15.78 -2.50
C GLY A 54 -13.42 14.45 -3.26
N LYS A 55 -14.40 14.29 -4.18
CA LYS A 55 -14.46 13.10 -5.04
C LYS A 55 -13.22 12.96 -5.92
N ALA A 56 -12.74 14.07 -6.48
CA ALA A 56 -11.56 14.08 -7.33
C ALA A 56 -10.29 13.75 -6.51
N LEU A 57 -10.14 14.33 -5.31
CA LEU A 57 -9.01 14.06 -4.42
C LEU A 57 -8.92 12.56 -4.05
N LEU A 58 -10.03 11.99 -3.55
CA LEU A 58 -10.04 10.58 -3.17
C LEU A 58 -9.79 9.66 -4.37
N ASN A 59 -10.32 10.01 -5.54
CA ASN A 59 -10.06 9.24 -6.76
C ASN A 59 -8.58 9.29 -7.19
N ASP A 60 -7.97 10.45 -7.09
CA ASP A 60 -6.57 10.67 -7.46
C ASP A 60 -5.64 9.83 -6.54
N ILE A 61 -5.83 9.96 -5.23
CA ILE A 61 -5.05 9.18 -4.26
C ILE A 61 -5.33 7.68 -4.40
N ALA A 62 -6.59 7.24 -4.50
CA ALA A 62 -6.91 5.82 -4.69
C ALA A 62 -6.22 5.20 -5.91
N THR A 63 -6.11 5.93 -7.02
CA THR A 63 -5.41 5.43 -8.22
C THR A 63 -3.89 5.45 -8.05
N GLU A 64 -3.35 6.38 -7.28
CA GLU A 64 -1.92 6.38 -6.93
C GLU A 64 -1.56 5.17 -6.05
N GLU A 65 -2.40 4.82 -5.06
CA GLU A 65 -2.20 3.63 -4.20
C GLU A 65 -2.22 2.31 -5.00
N LEU A 66 -2.98 2.23 -6.09
CA LEU A 66 -2.88 1.08 -7.00
C LEU A 66 -1.50 1.02 -7.69
N GLY A 67 -0.91 2.15 -8.02
CA GLY A 67 0.47 2.23 -8.51
C GLY A 67 1.50 1.83 -7.46
N HIS A 68 1.28 2.21 -6.19
CA HIS A 68 2.11 1.80 -5.06
C HIS A 68 1.99 0.29 -4.80
N SER A 69 0.79 -0.27 -4.88
CA SER A 69 0.60 -1.73 -4.75
C SER A 69 1.36 -2.50 -5.85
N GLU A 70 1.44 -1.99 -7.08
CA GLU A 70 2.26 -2.56 -8.15
C GLU A 70 3.76 -2.49 -7.81
N MET A 71 4.23 -1.38 -7.22
CA MET A 71 5.62 -1.27 -6.73
C MET A 71 5.94 -2.32 -5.67
N ILE A 72 5.09 -2.49 -4.66
CA ILE A 72 5.27 -3.51 -3.62
C ILE A 72 5.30 -4.92 -4.22
N ALA A 73 4.38 -5.23 -5.12
CA ALA A 73 4.36 -6.52 -5.81
C ALA A 73 5.65 -6.77 -6.62
N ALA A 74 6.18 -5.73 -7.30
CA ALA A 74 7.44 -5.81 -8.03
C ALA A 74 8.63 -6.05 -7.10
N MET A 75 8.70 -5.36 -5.94
CA MET A 75 9.73 -5.56 -4.92
C MET A 75 9.71 -7.00 -4.41
N VAL A 76 8.54 -7.49 -3.99
CA VAL A 76 8.39 -8.87 -3.48
C VAL A 76 8.81 -9.88 -4.55
N SER A 77 8.38 -9.71 -5.79
CA SER A 77 8.75 -10.58 -6.92
C SER A 77 10.25 -10.62 -7.15
N GLN A 78 10.93 -9.48 -7.13
CA GLN A 78 12.38 -9.40 -7.34
C GLN A 78 13.16 -9.98 -6.17
N LEU A 79 12.74 -9.74 -4.93
CA LEU A 79 13.33 -10.31 -3.72
C LEU A 79 13.21 -11.85 -3.66
N MET A 80 12.21 -12.43 -4.32
CA MET A 80 11.99 -13.89 -4.41
C MET A 80 12.64 -14.51 -5.65
N ASN A 81 13.17 -13.72 -6.56
CA ASN A 81 13.67 -14.22 -7.85
C ASN A 81 14.78 -15.27 -7.68
N GLY A 82 14.62 -16.41 -8.34
CA GLY A 82 15.57 -17.52 -8.29
C GLY A 82 15.59 -18.30 -6.97
N ALA A 83 14.60 -18.10 -6.08
CA ALA A 83 14.47 -18.89 -4.87
C ALA A 83 14.08 -20.34 -5.18
N SER A 84 14.75 -21.29 -4.54
CA SER A 84 14.33 -22.70 -4.53
C SER A 84 13.20 -22.93 -3.53
N VAL A 85 12.45 -24.05 -3.71
CA VAL A 85 11.39 -24.44 -2.77
C VAL A 85 11.95 -24.62 -1.33
N LYS A 86 13.17 -25.17 -1.22
CA LYS A 86 13.80 -25.32 0.09
C LYS A 86 14.09 -23.97 0.76
N GLU A 87 14.56 -22.99 0.03
CA GLU A 87 14.78 -21.63 0.58
C GLU A 87 13.46 -20.98 1.01
N LEU A 88 12.38 -21.21 0.25
CA LEU A 88 11.03 -20.75 0.64
C LEU A 88 10.55 -21.42 1.93
N GLU A 89 10.85 -22.74 2.11
CA GLU A 89 10.55 -23.48 3.32
C GLU A 89 11.31 -22.89 4.52
N ASP A 90 12.60 -22.71 4.39
CA ASP A 90 13.47 -22.15 5.43
C ASP A 90 13.06 -20.71 5.81
N ALA A 91 12.50 -19.94 4.88
CA ALA A 91 11.94 -18.60 5.10
C ALA A 91 10.51 -18.59 5.65
N GLY A 92 9.86 -19.76 5.75
CA GLY A 92 8.47 -19.87 6.20
C GLY A 92 7.44 -19.33 5.20
N LEU A 93 7.72 -19.51 3.89
CA LEU A 93 6.86 -19.08 2.79
C LEU A 93 6.15 -20.25 2.07
N CYS A 94 6.29 -21.48 2.58
CA CYS A 94 5.75 -22.67 1.93
C CYS A 94 4.22 -22.74 1.88
N SER A 95 3.53 -22.20 2.87
CA SER A 95 2.06 -22.14 2.83
C SER A 95 1.59 -21.31 1.64
N GLN A 96 2.23 -20.17 1.43
CA GLN A 96 1.93 -19.30 0.30
C GLN A 96 2.32 -19.95 -1.04
N TYR A 97 3.49 -20.59 -1.09
CA TYR A 97 3.93 -21.32 -2.28
C TYR A 97 2.97 -22.46 -2.65
N THR A 98 2.42 -23.18 -1.67
CA THR A 98 1.47 -24.27 -1.91
C THR A 98 0.22 -23.80 -2.64
N GLU A 99 -0.32 -22.64 -2.26
CA GLU A 99 -1.55 -22.10 -2.85
C GLU A 99 -1.28 -21.29 -4.14
N HIS A 100 -0.14 -20.61 -4.24
CA HIS A 100 0.09 -19.57 -5.25
C HIS A 100 1.38 -19.75 -6.07
N GLY A 101 2.23 -20.74 -5.73
CA GLY A 101 3.56 -20.88 -6.36
C GLY A 101 4.42 -19.64 -6.10
N TYR A 102 5.00 -19.09 -7.17
CA TYR A 102 5.75 -17.82 -7.14
C TYR A 102 4.88 -16.61 -7.44
N GLY A 103 3.56 -16.76 -7.48
CA GLY A 103 2.64 -15.64 -7.67
C GLY A 103 2.60 -14.71 -6.46
N ILE A 104 2.40 -13.42 -6.71
CA ILE A 104 2.23 -12.44 -5.65
C ILE A 104 0.75 -12.37 -5.29
N TYR A 105 0.43 -12.78 -4.07
CA TYR A 105 -0.93 -12.83 -3.57
C TYR A 105 -1.13 -11.80 -2.45
N PRO A 106 -2.26 -11.06 -2.43
CA PRO A 106 -2.47 -10.01 -1.45
C PRO A 106 -2.74 -10.58 -0.04
N ASN A 107 -1.68 -10.70 0.74
CA ASN A 107 -1.71 -11.11 2.14
C ASN A 107 -0.76 -10.24 2.97
N ASP A 108 -0.85 -10.36 4.30
CA ASP A 108 0.11 -9.73 5.20
C ASP A 108 1.36 -10.63 5.43
N SER A 109 2.30 -10.15 6.23
CA SER A 109 3.53 -10.86 6.59
C SER A 109 3.31 -12.16 7.38
N ASN A 110 2.13 -12.35 7.96
CA ASN A 110 1.72 -13.57 8.65
C ASN A 110 0.95 -14.54 7.75
N GLY A 111 0.73 -14.17 6.48
CA GLY A 111 -0.02 -14.96 5.52
C GLY A 111 -1.54 -14.79 5.61
N VAL A 112 -2.04 -13.79 6.34
CA VAL A 112 -3.47 -13.50 6.41
C VAL A 112 -3.88 -12.81 5.12
N PRO A 113 -4.84 -13.39 4.34
CA PRO A 113 -5.28 -12.81 3.09
C PRO A 113 -5.96 -11.45 3.27
N PHE A 114 -5.82 -10.58 2.26
CA PHE A 114 -6.59 -9.35 2.20
C PHE A 114 -8.09 -9.64 2.35
N THR A 115 -8.76 -8.78 3.09
CA THR A 115 -10.22 -8.88 3.29
C THR A 115 -10.87 -7.51 3.16
N ALA A 116 -12.08 -7.48 2.59
CA ALA A 116 -12.90 -6.27 2.51
C ALA A 116 -13.23 -5.65 3.89
N SER A 117 -13.06 -6.40 4.98
CA SER A 117 -13.21 -5.87 6.35
C SER A 117 -12.16 -4.83 6.73
N TYR A 118 -11.08 -4.70 5.97
CA TYR A 118 -10.08 -3.63 6.13
C TYR A 118 -10.54 -2.28 5.55
N ILE A 119 -11.62 -2.28 4.75
CA ILE A 119 -12.12 -1.08 4.10
C ILE A 119 -13.01 -0.33 5.08
N ALA A 120 -12.48 0.75 5.67
CA ALA A 120 -13.27 1.65 6.49
C ALA A 120 -13.99 2.67 5.58
N SER A 121 -15.34 2.66 5.60
CA SER A 121 -16.16 3.62 4.86
C SER A 121 -17.52 3.76 5.57
N MET A 122 -17.80 4.95 6.12
CA MET A 122 -18.97 5.20 6.95
C MET A 122 -20.04 6.04 6.26
N GLY A 123 -19.78 6.57 5.06
CA GLY A 123 -20.69 7.49 4.38
C GLY A 123 -20.71 8.92 4.98
N ASP A 124 -19.97 9.16 6.06
CA ASP A 124 -19.77 10.47 6.68
C ASP A 124 -18.42 11.03 6.21
N PRO A 125 -18.38 12.20 5.56
CA PRO A 125 -17.15 12.72 4.99
C PRO A 125 -16.09 13.09 6.03
N ILE A 126 -16.49 13.56 7.19
CA ILE A 126 -15.56 13.94 8.26
C ILE A 126 -14.97 12.69 8.92
N ALA A 127 -15.80 11.71 9.25
CA ALA A 127 -15.34 10.43 9.80
C ALA A 127 -14.39 9.71 8.82
N ASN A 128 -14.72 9.71 7.52
CA ASN A 128 -13.88 9.12 6.48
C ASN A 128 -12.52 9.82 6.40
N LEU A 129 -12.47 11.16 6.35
CA LEU A 129 -11.20 11.89 6.25
C LEU A 129 -10.32 11.74 7.51
N VAL A 130 -10.91 11.61 8.69
CA VAL A 130 -10.15 11.30 9.93
C VAL A 130 -9.53 9.90 9.84
N GLU A 131 -10.28 8.90 9.35
CA GLU A 131 -9.76 7.55 9.13
C GLU A 131 -8.67 7.53 8.05
N ASP A 132 -8.83 8.30 6.97
CA ASP A 132 -7.85 8.39 5.89
C ASP A 132 -6.53 8.97 6.38
N MET A 133 -6.55 10.06 7.13
CA MET A 133 -5.36 10.61 7.79
C MET A 133 -4.70 9.61 8.73
N ALA A 134 -5.48 8.84 9.48
CA ALA A 134 -4.96 7.79 10.35
C ALA A 134 -4.38 6.61 9.56
N ALA A 135 -4.98 6.25 8.42
CA ALA A 135 -4.50 5.21 7.54
C ALA A 135 -3.13 5.56 6.96
N GLU A 136 -2.96 6.78 6.43
CA GLU A 136 -1.68 7.26 5.92
C GLU A 136 -0.57 7.25 6.98
N GLN A 137 -0.89 7.66 8.21
CA GLN A 137 0.09 7.62 9.30
C GLN A 137 0.46 6.19 9.71
N LYS A 138 -0.48 5.24 9.65
CA LYS A 138 -0.20 3.82 9.91
C LYS A 138 0.68 3.23 8.81
N ALA A 139 0.37 3.48 7.54
CA ALA A 139 1.19 3.04 6.41
C ALA A 139 2.60 3.63 6.47
N ARG A 140 2.72 4.94 6.70
CA ARG A 140 4.01 5.61 6.91
C ARG A 140 4.85 4.94 8.00
N ALA A 141 4.24 4.61 9.14
CA ALA A 141 4.94 3.96 10.25
C ALA A 141 5.40 2.55 9.87
N VAL A 142 4.60 1.78 9.11
CA VAL A 142 5.02 0.46 8.61
C VAL A 142 6.19 0.59 7.64
N TYR A 143 6.19 1.58 6.75
CA TYR A 143 7.34 1.85 5.89
C TYR A 143 8.61 2.17 6.68
N GLU A 144 8.53 2.96 7.76
CA GLU A 144 9.67 3.23 8.64
C GLU A 144 10.21 1.94 9.28
N HIS A 145 9.31 1.07 9.77
CA HIS A 145 9.73 -0.22 10.32
C HIS A 145 10.40 -1.13 9.28
N LEU A 146 9.91 -1.11 8.02
CA LEU A 146 10.52 -1.88 6.94
C LEU A 146 11.89 -1.34 6.55
N ILE A 147 12.06 -0.01 6.53
CA ILE A 147 13.35 0.66 6.28
C ILE A 147 14.35 0.31 7.38
N ASP A 148 13.94 0.31 8.65
CA ASP A 148 14.81 -0.07 9.78
C ASP A 148 15.26 -1.53 9.72
N LEU A 149 14.53 -2.40 9.02
CA LEU A 149 14.84 -3.83 8.84
C LEU A 149 15.64 -4.13 7.56
N ALA A 150 15.73 -3.18 6.63
CA ALA A 150 16.36 -3.37 5.34
C ALA A 150 17.85 -2.97 5.39
N ASP A 151 18.70 -3.79 4.78
CA ASP A 151 20.15 -3.55 4.67
C ASP A 151 20.57 -3.21 3.22
N ASP A 152 19.67 -3.40 2.22
CA ASP A 152 19.96 -3.21 0.80
C ASP A 152 19.38 -1.86 0.32
N GLU A 153 20.24 -1.02 -0.25
CA GLU A 153 19.84 0.28 -0.81
C GLU A 153 18.83 0.15 -1.95
N ASP A 154 18.88 -0.93 -2.74
CA ASP A 154 17.91 -1.18 -3.81
C ASP A 154 16.49 -1.44 -3.24
N VAL A 155 16.39 -1.82 -1.96
CA VAL A 155 15.14 -1.97 -1.19
C VAL A 155 14.78 -0.68 -0.46
N ILE A 156 15.75 -0.04 0.20
CA ILE A 156 15.54 1.15 1.03
C ILE A 156 15.01 2.32 0.20
N GLN A 157 15.57 2.58 -0.97
CA GLN A 157 15.18 3.75 -1.78
C GLN A 157 13.72 3.72 -2.25
N PRO A 158 13.17 2.62 -2.79
CA PRO A 158 11.73 2.54 -3.07
C PRO A 158 10.84 2.70 -1.83
N LEU A 159 11.24 2.13 -0.67
CA LEU A 159 10.49 2.28 0.58
C LEU A 159 10.48 3.73 1.07
N LEU A 160 11.59 4.46 0.94
CA LEU A 160 11.67 5.89 1.24
C LEU A 160 10.75 6.72 0.33
N PHE A 161 10.68 6.38 -0.96
CA PHE A 161 9.75 7.02 -1.89
C PHE A 161 8.30 6.81 -1.44
N LEU A 162 7.89 5.56 -1.20
CA LEU A 162 6.52 5.22 -0.75
C LEU A 162 6.19 5.93 0.57
N ARG A 163 7.07 5.81 1.58
CA ARG A 163 6.91 6.56 2.84
C ARG A 163 6.67 8.05 2.63
N GLN A 164 7.36 8.67 1.68
CA GLN A 164 7.18 10.09 1.38
C GLN A 164 5.81 10.37 0.76
N ARG A 165 5.26 9.44 -0.02
CA ARG A 165 3.91 9.58 -0.59
C ARG A 165 2.84 9.58 0.50
N GLU A 166 2.94 8.72 1.51
CA GLU A 166 2.03 8.71 2.67
C GLU A 166 1.96 10.07 3.38
N ILE A 167 3.10 10.76 3.50
CA ILE A 167 3.14 12.11 4.09
C ILE A 167 2.39 13.11 3.21
N VAL A 168 2.54 13.02 1.89
CA VAL A 168 1.84 13.89 0.94
C VAL A 168 0.33 13.63 0.98
N HIS A 169 -0.10 12.38 0.97
CA HIS A 169 -1.51 11.99 1.05
C HIS A 169 -2.16 12.46 2.35
N PHE A 170 -1.49 12.22 3.48
CA PHE A 170 -1.94 12.74 4.79
C PHE A 170 -2.21 14.26 4.74
N ASN A 171 -1.30 15.04 4.20
CA ASN A 171 -1.46 16.49 4.13
C ASN A 171 -2.63 16.90 3.22
N ARG A 172 -2.81 16.22 2.09
CA ARG A 172 -3.93 16.46 1.17
C ARG A 172 -5.28 16.15 1.81
N PHE A 173 -5.39 15.04 2.56
CA PHE A 173 -6.59 14.71 3.32
C PHE A 173 -6.84 15.71 4.45
N LYS A 174 -5.79 16.15 5.14
CA LYS A 174 -5.88 17.15 6.19
C LYS A 174 -6.41 18.49 5.67
N GLU A 175 -5.91 18.96 4.53
CA GLU A 175 -6.37 20.20 3.89
C GLU A 175 -7.87 20.11 3.54
N LEU A 176 -8.31 18.99 2.98
CA LEU A 176 -9.74 18.77 2.67
C LEU A 176 -10.59 18.69 3.94
N TYR A 177 -10.11 18.00 4.98
CA TYR A 177 -10.77 17.91 6.28
C TYR A 177 -10.98 19.29 6.93
N GLU A 178 -9.93 20.11 7.01
CA GLU A 178 -10.00 21.47 7.56
C GLU A 178 -10.96 22.35 6.76
N LYS A 179 -10.94 22.22 5.43
CA LYS A 179 -11.88 22.90 4.54
C LYS A 179 -13.32 22.51 4.82
N TYR A 180 -13.64 21.24 4.95
CA TYR A 180 -14.97 20.76 5.22
C TYR A 180 -15.48 21.23 6.58
N LEU A 181 -14.66 21.17 7.63
CA LEU A 181 -15.01 21.74 8.92
C LEU A 181 -15.36 23.23 8.83
N SER A 182 -14.58 24.01 8.07
CA SER A 182 -14.83 25.45 7.89
C SER A 182 -16.12 25.74 7.12
N GLN A 183 -16.61 24.79 6.34
CA GLN A 183 -17.86 24.87 5.57
C GLN A 183 -19.09 24.32 6.33
N GLY A 184 -18.89 23.74 7.53
CA GLY A 184 -19.95 23.25 8.39
C GLY A 184 -20.46 21.84 8.05
N TYR A 185 -19.62 21.04 7.38
CA TYR A 185 -19.88 19.60 7.17
C TYR A 185 -19.66 18.81 8.46
#